data_e134c646cbebfb62cb676e8090566a3b
#
_entry.id   e134c646cbebfb62cb676e8090566a3b
#
_cell.length_a   1.000
_cell.length_b   1.000
_cell.length_c   1.000
_cell.angle_alpha   90.00
_cell.angle_beta   90.00
_cell.angle_gamma   90.00
#
_symmetry.space_group_name_H-M   'P 1'
#
loop_
_entity.id
_entity.type
_entity.pdbx_description
1 polymer ?
#
loop_
_entity_poly.entity_id
_entity_poly.type
_entity_poly.pdbx_seq_one_letter_code
_entity_poly.pdbx_strand_id
1 'polypeptide(L)'
;MTFNHFDFEYIDAHTHFFPPQIFNAIWKYFEQTDEKGNIRGWPINYKLAPEDLVQFLKSQNVKAYTTYNYAHKEGVAEFINEWVKDFCIKHKNAIPFGCVWPEDQNRLEYV
;
A
#
# COMPACT_ATOMS: atom_id res chain seq x y z
N MET A 1 -25.67 19.29 -14.61
CA MET A 1 -25.74 18.21 -13.59
C MET A 1 -24.52 18.29 -12.69
N THR A 2 -24.71 18.33 -11.40
CA THR A 2 -23.63 18.39 -10.45
C THR A 2 -23.22 16.96 -10.06
N PHE A 3 -21.95 16.61 -10.24
CA PHE A 3 -21.42 15.35 -9.78
C PHE A 3 -21.17 15.43 -8.28
N ASN A 4 -21.72 14.49 -7.51
CA ASN A 4 -21.42 14.34 -6.10
C ASN A 4 -20.71 13.00 -5.88
N HIS A 5 -19.48 13.06 -5.39
CA HIS A 5 -18.66 11.89 -5.09
C HIS A 5 -19.39 10.87 -4.19
N PHE A 6 -20.14 11.33 -3.21
CA PHE A 6 -20.81 10.45 -2.25
C PHE A 6 -22.08 9.76 -2.76
N ASP A 7 -22.54 10.11 -3.96
CA ASP A 7 -23.67 9.42 -4.60
C ASP A 7 -23.27 8.05 -5.20
N PHE A 8 -21.98 7.72 -5.19
CA PHE A 8 -21.43 6.50 -5.80
C PHE A 8 -20.63 5.68 -4.81
N GLU A 9 -20.62 4.39 -5.00
CA GLU A 9 -19.67 3.47 -4.36
C GLU A 9 -18.51 3.21 -5.31
N TYR A 10 -17.30 3.05 -4.75
CA TYR A 10 -16.08 2.87 -5.52
C TYR A 10 -15.39 1.56 -5.21
N ILE A 11 -14.71 1.04 -6.19
CA ILE A 11 -13.69 0.00 -6.02
C ILE A 11 -12.36 0.65 -6.43
N ASP A 12 -11.43 0.73 -5.50
CA ASP A 12 -10.11 1.27 -5.78
C ASP A 12 -9.17 0.13 -6.20
N ALA A 13 -8.83 0.11 -7.49
CA ALA A 13 -8.00 -0.93 -8.08
C ALA A 13 -6.49 -0.68 -7.91
N HIS A 14 -6.08 0.43 -7.31
CA HIS A 14 -4.66 0.77 -7.16
C HIS A 14 -4.38 1.36 -5.78
N THR A 15 -4.55 0.56 -4.77
CA THR A 15 -4.29 0.94 -3.39
C THR A 15 -3.08 0.17 -2.85
N HIS A 16 -2.19 0.86 -2.15
CA HIS A 16 -1.03 0.26 -1.52
C HIS A 16 -1.27 0.07 -0.02
N PHE A 17 -1.05 -1.16 0.45
CA PHE A 17 -1.06 -1.48 1.87
C PHE A 17 0.21 -2.24 2.21
N PHE A 18 1.03 -1.65 3.05
CA PHE A 18 2.29 -2.24 3.50
C PHE A 18 2.30 -2.41 5.01
N PRO A 19 3.10 -3.35 5.53
CA PRO A 19 3.41 -3.35 6.95
C PRO A 19 3.89 -1.98 7.41
N PRO A 20 3.55 -1.53 8.63
CA PRO A 20 3.88 -0.17 9.09
C PRO A 20 5.35 0.21 8.95
N GLN A 21 6.27 -0.73 9.22
CA GLN A 21 7.70 -0.48 9.08
C GLN A 21 8.13 -0.28 7.62
N ILE A 22 7.45 -0.91 6.68
CA ILE A 22 7.70 -0.72 5.24
C ILE A 22 7.17 0.63 4.79
N PHE A 23 5.97 1.02 5.21
CA PHE A 23 5.44 2.37 4.96
C PHE A 23 6.41 3.44 5.45
N ASN A 24 6.90 3.32 6.67
CA ASN A 24 7.85 4.27 7.24
C ASN A 24 9.15 4.37 6.42
N ALA A 25 9.65 3.25 5.93
CA ALA A 25 10.84 3.21 5.08
C ALA A 25 10.58 3.88 3.73
N ILE A 26 9.42 3.63 3.12
CA ILE A 26 9.01 4.25 1.85
C ILE A 26 8.88 5.77 2.02
N TRP A 27 8.20 6.23 3.06
CA TRP A 27 8.03 7.66 3.31
C TRP A 27 9.38 8.37 3.49
N LYS A 28 10.28 7.80 4.28
CA LYS A 28 11.65 8.34 4.45
C LYS A 28 12.42 8.40 3.13
N TYR A 29 12.28 7.38 2.30
CA TYR A 29 12.95 7.34 1.00
C TYR A 29 12.49 8.48 0.09
N PHE A 30 11.18 8.66 -0.04
CA PHE A 30 10.62 9.70 -0.92
C PHE A 30 10.79 11.12 -0.38
N GLU A 31 10.95 11.28 0.94
CA GLU A 31 11.13 12.59 1.59
C GLU A 31 12.59 12.95 1.82
N GLN A 32 13.54 12.19 1.28
CA GLN A 32 14.95 12.56 1.33
C GLN A 32 15.17 13.94 0.70
N THR A 33 15.93 14.77 1.40
CA THR A 33 16.25 16.11 0.93
C THR A 33 17.65 16.16 0.33
N ASP A 34 17.85 17.09 -0.60
CA ASP A 34 19.17 17.45 -1.11
C ASP A 34 19.90 18.40 -0.12
N GLU A 35 21.11 18.81 -0.48
CA GLU A 35 21.92 19.73 0.34
C GLU A 35 21.26 21.10 0.57
N LYS A 36 20.30 21.46 -0.28
CA LYS A 36 19.56 22.73 -0.19
C LYS A 36 18.24 22.57 0.59
N GLY A 37 17.94 21.37 1.09
CA GLY A 37 16.71 21.08 1.81
C GLY A 37 15.49 20.82 0.94
N ASN A 38 15.64 20.66 -0.39
CA ASN A 38 14.53 20.30 -1.28
C ASN A 38 14.29 18.80 -1.25
N ILE A 39 13.03 18.37 -1.30
CA ILE A 39 12.67 16.97 -1.37
C ILE A 39 13.09 16.41 -2.73
N ARG A 40 13.87 15.33 -2.73
CA ARG A 40 14.38 14.69 -3.96
C ARG A 40 13.33 13.87 -4.71
N GLY A 41 12.38 13.30 -3.99
CA GLY A 41 11.33 12.47 -4.56
C GLY A 41 9.99 13.20 -4.65
N TRP A 42 8.94 12.45 -4.37
CA TRP A 42 7.58 12.97 -4.36
C TRP A 42 7.16 13.27 -2.93
N PRO A 43 6.57 14.44 -2.67
CA PRO A 43 5.98 14.67 -1.36
C PRO A 43 4.82 13.70 -1.13
N ILE A 44 4.83 13.04 0.01
CA ILE A 44 3.72 12.17 0.40
C ILE A 44 2.63 13.05 1.00
N ASN A 45 1.50 13.14 0.31
CA ASN A 45 0.40 14.01 0.72
C ASN A 45 -0.36 13.49 1.94
N TYR A 46 -0.37 12.18 2.13
CA TYR A 46 -1.00 11.56 3.31
C TYR A 46 -0.17 10.36 3.75
N LYS A 47 0.07 10.31 5.04
CA LYS A 47 0.81 9.23 5.71
C LYS A 47 -0.12 8.61 6.72
N LEU A 48 -0.78 7.53 6.33
CA LEU A 48 -1.72 6.84 7.19
C LEU A 48 -1.21 5.43 7.48
N ALA A 49 -1.29 5.03 8.74
CA ALA A 49 -1.10 3.64 9.11
C ALA A 49 -2.18 2.78 8.42
N PRO A 50 -1.93 1.48 8.18
CA PRO A 50 -2.89 0.63 7.46
C PRO A 50 -4.33 0.70 7.99
N GLU A 51 -4.51 0.68 9.29
CA GLU A 51 -5.86 0.74 9.89
C GLU A 51 -6.54 2.09 9.65
N ASP A 52 -5.80 3.18 9.71
CA ASP A 52 -6.31 4.52 9.44
C ASP A 52 -6.64 4.69 7.95
N LEU A 53 -5.84 4.10 7.07
CA LEU A 53 -6.10 4.09 5.63
C LEU A 53 -7.39 3.33 5.31
N VAL A 54 -7.66 2.21 5.96
CA VAL A 54 -8.93 1.49 5.85
C VAL A 54 -10.11 2.41 6.19
N GLN A 55 -10.02 3.12 7.31
CA GLN A 55 -11.08 4.05 7.74
C GLN A 55 -11.24 5.22 6.77
N PHE A 56 -10.14 5.75 6.26
CA PHE A 56 -10.17 6.82 5.26
C PHE A 56 -10.88 6.36 3.98
N LEU A 57 -10.54 5.21 3.42
CA LEU A 57 -11.18 4.66 2.23
C LEU A 57 -12.68 4.44 2.45
N LYS A 58 -13.05 3.91 3.60
CA LYS A 58 -14.46 3.75 3.98
C LYS A 58 -15.19 5.09 4.03
N SER A 59 -14.56 6.13 4.57
CA SER A 59 -15.13 7.47 4.62
C SER A 59 -15.34 8.10 3.24
N GLN A 60 -14.60 7.63 2.23
CA GLN A 60 -14.68 8.07 0.85
C GLN A 60 -15.59 7.18 -0.01
N ASN A 61 -16.40 6.35 0.60
CA ASN A 61 -17.31 5.44 -0.08
C ASN A 61 -16.62 4.36 -0.95
N VAL A 62 -15.39 4.03 -0.62
CA VAL A 62 -14.67 2.93 -1.25
C VAL A 62 -15.10 1.62 -0.63
N LYS A 63 -15.77 0.79 -1.40
CA LYS A 63 -16.37 -0.47 -0.97
C LYS A 63 -15.37 -1.62 -0.94
N ALA A 64 -14.47 -1.64 -1.89
CA ALA A 64 -13.41 -2.64 -1.98
C ALA A 64 -12.15 -1.97 -2.54
N TYR A 65 -11.01 -2.50 -2.18
CA TYR A 65 -9.71 -1.95 -2.58
C TYR A 65 -8.67 -3.07 -2.67
N THR A 66 -7.70 -2.87 -3.53
CA THR A 66 -6.59 -3.81 -3.70
C THR A 66 -5.51 -3.58 -2.66
N THR A 67 -4.65 -4.58 -2.49
CA THR A 67 -3.40 -4.44 -1.75
C THR A 67 -2.22 -4.50 -2.72
N TYR A 68 -2.26 -3.66 -3.74
CA TYR A 68 -1.30 -3.66 -4.84
C TYR A 68 0.09 -3.23 -4.33
N ASN A 69 0.88 -4.21 -3.92
CA ASN A 69 2.19 -4.01 -3.29
C ASN A 69 3.32 -4.39 -4.24
N TYR A 70 4.52 -3.96 -3.86
CA TYR A 70 5.73 -4.30 -4.59
C TYR A 70 6.87 -4.54 -3.59
N ALA A 71 7.76 -5.46 -3.94
CA ALA A 71 9.00 -5.64 -3.21
C ALA A 71 10.01 -4.59 -3.68
N HIS A 72 10.64 -3.89 -2.77
CA HIS A 72 11.61 -2.83 -3.08
C HIS A 72 13.06 -3.29 -2.95
N LYS A 73 13.29 -4.51 -2.52
CA LYS A 73 14.61 -5.15 -2.43
C LYS A 73 14.47 -6.65 -2.25
N GLU A 74 15.57 -7.35 -2.42
CA GLU A 74 15.67 -8.79 -2.17
C GLU A 74 15.28 -9.13 -0.73
N GLY A 75 14.57 -10.24 -0.56
CA GLY A 75 14.24 -10.80 0.73
C GLY A 75 13.00 -10.20 1.42
N VAL A 76 12.33 -9.19 0.86
CA VAL A 76 11.17 -8.58 1.52
C VAL A 76 9.82 -9.02 0.94
N ALA A 77 9.78 -9.63 -0.25
CA ALA A 77 8.52 -10.01 -0.90
C ALA A 77 7.72 -11.00 -0.06
N GLU A 78 8.36 -12.04 0.46
CA GLU A 78 7.71 -13.04 1.31
C GLU A 78 7.09 -12.42 2.56
N PHE A 79 7.83 -11.55 3.23
CA PHE A 79 7.34 -10.83 4.40
C PHE A 79 6.12 -9.96 4.09
N ILE A 80 6.16 -9.24 2.96
CA ILE A 80 5.02 -8.42 2.52
C ILE A 80 3.81 -9.31 2.24
N ASN A 81 3.99 -10.41 1.53
CA ASN A 81 2.91 -11.33 1.16
C ASN A 81 2.24 -11.96 2.39
N GLU A 82 3.02 -12.39 3.39
CA GLU A 82 2.48 -12.93 4.63
C GLU A 82 1.67 -11.88 5.40
N TRP A 83 2.17 -10.67 5.47
CA TRP A 83 1.45 -9.58 6.11
C TRP A 83 0.15 -9.25 5.35
N VAL A 84 0.18 -9.20 4.02
CA VAL A 84 -1.01 -8.93 3.19
C VAL A 84 -2.06 -10.02 3.39
N LYS A 85 -1.65 -11.28 3.45
CA LYS A 85 -2.55 -12.38 3.74
C LYS A 85 -3.31 -12.16 5.04
N ASP A 86 -2.59 -11.90 6.12
CA ASP A 86 -3.19 -11.68 7.44
C ASP A 86 -4.07 -10.43 7.46
N PHE A 87 -3.62 -9.36 6.82
CA PHE A 87 -4.39 -8.13 6.68
C PHE A 87 -5.73 -8.35 5.95
N CYS A 88 -5.73 -9.10 4.84
CA CYS A 88 -6.93 -9.38 4.07
C CYS A 88 -7.88 -10.37 4.77
N ILE A 89 -7.36 -11.23 5.64
CA ILE A 89 -8.21 -12.05 6.53
C ILE A 89 -8.97 -11.17 7.51
N LYS A 90 -8.31 -10.16 8.05
CA LYS A 90 -8.89 -9.20 8.98
C LYS A 90 -9.84 -8.20 8.31
N HIS A 91 -9.50 -7.74 7.11
CA HIS A 91 -10.25 -6.72 6.37
C HIS A 91 -10.85 -7.34 5.10
N LYS A 92 -12.12 -7.74 5.17
CA LYS A 92 -12.80 -8.49 4.10
C LYS A 92 -13.02 -7.72 2.80
N ASN A 93 -12.93 -6.39 2.84
CA ASN A 93 -13.05 -5.54 1.66
C ASN A 93 -11.70 -5.36 0.94
N ALA A 94 -10.61 -5.80 1.54
CA ALA A 94 -9.29 -5.79 0.94
C ALA A 94 -9.13 -7.00 0.00
N ILE A 95 -8.69 -6.71 -1.22
CA ILE A 95 -8.44 -7.73 -2.25
C ILE A 95 -6.94 -8.03 -2.24
N PRO A 96 -6.53 -9.27 -1.91
CA PRO A 96 -5.12 -9.60 -1.77
C PRO A 96 -4.41 -9.65 -3.12
N PHE A 97 -3.29 -8.94 -3.20
CA PHE A 97 -2.33 -9.03 -4.30
C PHE A 97 -0.97 -9.41 -3.71
N GLY A 98 -0.36 -10.43 -4.29
CA GLY A 98 1.00 -10.81 -3.94
C GLY A 98 2.04 -10.03 -4.75
N CYS A 99 3.26 -9.99 -4.25
CA CYS A 99 4.41 -9.47 -4.98
C CYS A 99 5.53 -10.50 -5.01
N VAL A 100 6.45 -10.32 -5.93
CA VAL A 100 7.60 -11.19 -6.11
C VAL A 100 8.85 -10.34 -6.36
N TRP A 101 9.96 -10.78 -5.80
CA TRP A 101 11.27 -10.28 -6.18
C TRP A 101 11.92 -11.33 -7.08
N PRO A 102 12.17 -11.04 -8.37
CA PRO A 102 12.58 -12.06 -9.34
C PRO A 102 13.90 -12.75 -9.00
N GLU A 103 14.76 -12.10 -8.24
CA GLU A 103 16.07 -12.61 -7.86
C GLU A 103 16.06 -13.42 -6.55
N ASP A 104 14.95 -13.45 -5.81
CA ASP A 104 14.84 -14.29 -4.63
C ASP A 104 14.93 -15.76 -5.02
N GLN A 105 15.79 -16.51 -4.33
CA GLN A 105 16.00 -17.94 -4.62
C GLN A 105 14.74 -18.76 -4.38
N ASN A 106 13.95 -18.38 -3.36
CA ASN A 106 12.71 -19.07 -2.98
C ASN A 106 11.44 -18.46 -3.58
N ARG A 107 11.55 -17.64 -4.63
CA ARG A 107 10.42 -16.91 -5.22
C ARG A 107 9.23 -17.76 -5.62
N LEU A 108 9.47 -19.01 -6.02
CA LEU A 108 8.40 -19.93 -6.40
C LEU A 108 7.70 -20.58 -5.21
N GLU A 109 8.27 -20.47 -4.03
CA GLU A 109 7.74 -21.08 -2.80
C GLU A 109 6.72 -20.17 -2.10
N TYR A 110 6.89 -18.84 -2.26
CA TYR A 110 6.03 -17.89 -1.56
C TYR A 110 5.01 -17.18 -2.48
N VAL A 111 4.98 -17.52 -3.74
CA VAL A 111 4.03 -16.95 -4.71
C VAL A 111 2.70 -17.70 -4.71
#